data_d683c4cafe5ded1232ee6b762efcae47
#
_entry.id   d683c4cafe5ded1232ee6b762efcae47
#
_cell.length_a   1.000
_cell.length_b   1.000
_cell.length_c   1.000
_cell.angle_alpha   90.00
_cell.angle_beta   90.00
_cell.angle_gamma   90.00
#
_symmetry.space_group_name_H-M   'P 1'
#
loop_
_entity.id
_entity.type
_entity.pdbx_description
1 polymer ?
#
loop_
_entity_poly.entity_id
_entity_poly.type
_entity_poly.pdbx_seq_one_letter_code
_entity_poly.pdbx_strand_id
1 'polypeptide(L)'
;AQAVQQLRPGAKLGIGPYITDGFYFDFDVDDPFTPEDLKQISSLMQKIVKSGQTFRRRVVDEETARAEMADEPYKLELLGKKDAADTAGEGASVEVGAGEITIYDNVDRKTGDAVWCDLCRGPHLPSTKLIGNGFALTRSAAAYWLGNEKNKQLQRIYGTAWASKDDLKAYQERLAEAERRDHRKLGAELDLFSFPDELGSGLPVFHPRGGIIRKEMEDYSRRRHTEAGYEFVYTCLLYTSPSPRDLSTS
;
A
#
# COMPACT_ATOMS: atom_id res chain seq x y z
N ALA A 1 -3.76 -1.76 -13.20
CA ALA A 1 -4.90 -2.59 -13.59
C ALA A 1 -4.81 -3.01 -15.07
N GLN A 2 -4.87 -2.09 -16.04
CA GLN A 2 -4.84 -2.41 -17.49
C GLN A 2 -3.70 -3.38 -17.89
N ALA A 3 -2.48 -3.17 -17.41
CA ALA A 3 -1.34 -4.03 -17.71
C ALA A 3 -1.51 -5.46 -17.16
N VAL A 4 -2.15 -5.61 -16.02
CA VAL A 4 -2.44 -6.93 -15.43
C VAL A 4 -3.47 -7.68 -16.27
N GLN A 5 -4.55 -7.03 -16.67
CA GLN A 5 -5.57 -7.66 -17.53
C GLN A 5 -5.05 -7.95 -18.93
N GLN A 6 -4.05 -7.21 -19.44
CA GLN A 6 -3.36 -7.57 -20.71
C GLN A 6 -2.52 -8.84 -20.57
N LEU A 7 -1.91 -9.09 -19.40
CA LEU A 7 -1.15 -10.30 -19.14
C LEU A 7 -2.06 -11.48 -18.77
N ARG A 8 -3.09 -11.21 -17.97
CA ARG A 8 -4.05 -12.20 -17.45
C ARG A 8 -5.48 -11.67 -17.67
N PRO A 9 -6.10 -11.94 -18.84
CA PRO A 9 -7.43 -11.40 -19.18
C PRO A 9 -8.55 -11.81 -18.20
N GLY A 10 -8.37 -12.91 -17.47
CA GLY A 10 -9.33 -13.38 -16.44
C GLY A 10 -9.22 -12.65 -15.10
N ALA A 11 -8.18 -11.82 -14.89
CA ALA A 11 -8.00 -11.10 -13.63
C ALA A 11 -9.14 -10.11 -13.38
N LYS A 12 -9.80 -10.22 -12.21
CA LYS A 12 -10.86 -9.30 -11.80
C LYS A 12 -10.29 -8.17 -10.97
N LEU A 13 -10.84 -6.99 -11.13
CA LEU A 13 -10.36 -5.76 -10.52
C LEU A 13 -10.96 -5.54 -9.13
N GLY A 14 -10.13 -5.42 -8.11
CA GLY A 14 -10.49 -4.95 -6.78
C GLY A 14 -10.38 -3.43 -6.67
N ILE A 15 -9.62 -2.96 -5.68
CA ILE A 15 -9.36 -1.53 -5.43
C ILE A 15 -7.87 -1.21 -5.55
N GLY A 16 -7.59 0.09 -5.84
CA GLY A 16 -6.24 0.57 -6.08
C GLY A 16 -5.92 1.94 -5.47
N PRO A 17 -5.94 2.09 -4.13
CA PRO A 17 -5.65 3.36 -3.50
C PRO A 17 -4.16 3.70 -3.55
N TYR A 18 -3.86 4.99 -3.39
CA TYR A 18 -2.51 5.45 -3.08
C TYR A 18 -2.20 5.19 -1.59
N ILE A 19 -0.93 5.01 -1.30
CA ILE A 19 -0.39 4.89 0.05
C ILE A 19 0.84 5.78 0.18
N THR A 20 1.40 5.90 1.38
CA THR A 20 2.67 6.62 1.58
C THR A 20 3.75 6.02 0.68
N ASP A 21 4.38 6.87 -0.12
CA ASP A 21 5.45 6.54 -1.08
C ASP A 21 5.05 5.55 -2.19
N GLY A 22 3.73 5.37 -2.45
CA GLY A 22 3.35 4.44 -3.51
C GLY A 22 1.86 4.22 -3.69
N PHE A 23 1.54 3.04 -4.19
CA PHE A 23 0.19 2.58 -4.45
C PHE A 23 0.12 1.06 -4.34
N TYR A 24 -1.08 0.53 -4.25
CA TYR A 24 -1.33 -0.88 -4.49
C TYR A 24 -2.58 -1.07 -5.36
N PHE A 25 -2.76 -2.27 -5.89
CA PHE A 25 -3.99 -2.68 -6.54
C PHE A 25 -4.27 -4.15 -6.27
N ASP A 26 -5.53 -4.46 -5.95
CA ASP A 26 -6.00 -5.80 -5.64
C ASP A 26 -6.60 -6.46 -6.87
N PHE A 27 -6.23 -7.71 -7.11
CA PHE A 27 -6.70 -8.52 -8.22
C PHE A 27 -7.19 -9.88 -7.72
N ASP A 28 -8.32 -10.32 -8.24
CA ASP A 28 -8.71 -11.72 -8.13
C ASP A 28 -8.15 -12.49 -9.32
N VAL A 29 -7.28 -13.43 -9.03
CA VAL A 29 -6.60 -14.27 -10.02
C VAL A 29 -6.54 -15.71 -9.50
N ASP A 30 -6.52 -16.68 -10.41
CA ASP A 30 -6.48 -18.10 -10.05
C ASP A 30 -5.14 -18.47 -9.39
N ASP A 31 -4.03 -17.99 -9.97
CA ASP A 31 -2.68 -18.25 -9.46
C ASP A 31 -2.02 -16.97 -8.94
N PRO A 32 -1.27 -17.03 -7.82
CA PRO A 32 -0.51 -15.90 -7.31
C PRO A 32 0.47 -15.31 -8.33
N PHE A 33 0.72 -14.01 -8.23
CA PHE A 33 1.72 -13.35 -9.08
C PHE A 33 3.14 -13.76 -8.69
N THR A 34 3.90 -14.19 -9.67
CA THR A 34 5.31 -14.51 -9.55
C THR A 34 6.19 -13.27 -9.77
N PRO A 35 7.47 -13.29 -9.36
CA PRO A 35 8.41 -12.22 -9.71
C PRO A 35 8.56 -11.99 -11.22
N GLU A 36 8.38 -13.03 -12.02
CA GLU A 36 8.41 -12.93 -13.48
C GLU A 36 7.17 -12.22 -14.03
N ASP A 37 6.00 -12.51 -13.46
CA ASP A 37 4.78 -11.76 -13.81
C ASP A 37 4.96 -10.27 -13.53
N LEU A 38 5.54 -9.89 -12.39
CA LEU A 38 5.77 -8.48 -12.04
C LEU A 38 6.70 -7.79 -13.06
N LYS A 39 7.71 -8.48 -13.59
CA LYS A 39 8.56 -7.96 -14.66
C LYS A 39 7.79 -7.76 -15.96
N GLN A 40 6.95 -8.73 -16.34
CA GLN A 40 6.13 -8.66 -17.55
C GLN A 40 5.09 -7.53 -17.42
N ILE A 41 4.40 -7.42 -16.29
CA ILE A 41 3.45 -6.34 -15.99
C ILE A 41 4.17 -4.99 -16.05
N SER A 42 5.35 -4.85 -15.44
CA SER A 42 6.15 -3.62 -15.50
C SER A 42 6.51 -3.23 -16.94
N SER A 43 6.85 -4.20 -17.78
CA SER A 43 7.12 -3.99 -19.20
C SER A 43 5.87 -3.51 -19.96
N LEU A 44 4.71 -4.10 -19.68
CA LEU A 44 3.43 -3.67 -20.25
C LEU A 44 3.05 -2.27 -19.77
N MET A 45 3.22 -1.97 -18.49
CA MET A 45 3.02 -0.61 -17.96
C MET A 45 3.87 0.42 -18.70
N GLN A 46 5.15 0.12 -18.94
CA GLN A 46 6.02 1.01 -19.73
C GLN A 46 5.52 1.22 -21.15
N LYS A 47 4.98 0.19 -21.81
CA LYS A 47 4.37 0.31 -23.14
C LYS A 47 3.13 1.21 -23.12
N ILE A 48 2.25 1.05 -22.11
CA ILE A 48 1.07 1.88 -21.90
C ILE A 48 1.47 3.34 -21.65
N VAL A 49 2.46 3.60 -20.81
CA VAL A 49 2.98 4.94 -20.56
C VAL A 49 3.52 5.58 -21.86
N LYS A 50 4.31 4.84 -22.63
CA LYS A 50 4.86 5.31 -23.91
C LYS A 50 3.80 5.56 -24.96
N SER A 51 2.70 4.82 -24.97
CA SER A 51 1.58 5.05 -25.92
C SER A 51 0.88 6.38 -25.69
N GLY A 52 0.99 6.94 -24.47
CA GLY A 52 0.45 8.25 -24.13
C GLY A 52 -1.07 8.31 -24.20
N GLN A 53 -1.74 7.25 -23.74
CA GLN A 53 -3.21 7.24 -23.64
C GLN A 53 -3.69 8.44 -22.82
N THR A 54 -4.85 8.99 -23.21
CA THR A 54 -5.53 10.04 -22.45
C THR A 54 -6.64 9.44 -21.59
N PHE A 55 -6.96 10.10 -20.49
CA PHE A 55 -8.06 9.67 -19.64
C PHE A 55 -9.31 10.51 -19.94
N ARG A 56 -10.44 9.83 -20.12
CA ARG A 56 -11.75 10.45 -20.28
C ARG A 56 -12.64 10.07 -19.13
N ARG A 57 -12.99 11.04 -18.29
CA ARG A 57 -13.94 10.86 -17.19
C ARG A 57 -15.36 10.92 -17.74
N ARG A 58 -16.18 9.93 -17.40
CA ARG A 58 -17.62 9.88 -17.67
C ARG A 58 -18.38 9.78 -16.36
N VAL A 59 -19.39 10.61 -16.19
CA VAL A 59 -20.41 10.44 -15.15
C VAL A 59 -21.50 9.58 -15.76
N VAL A 60 -21.85 8.50 -15.10
CA VAL A 60 -22.83 7.52 -15.57
C VAL A 60 -23.87 7.24 -14.50
N ASP A 61 -25.03 6.76 -14.90
CA ASP A 61 -26.02 6.22 -13.98
C ASP A 61 -25.63 4.80 -13.51
N GLU A 62 -26.33 4.32 -12.49
CA GLU A 62 -26.02 3.01 -11.90
C GLU A 62 -26.28 1.85 -12.86
N GLU A 63 -27.30 1.95 -13.72
CA GLU A 63 -27.63 0.92 -14.70
C GLU A 63 -26.49 0.77 -15.73
N THR A 64 -26.01 1.89 -16.27
CA THR A 64 -24.87 1.92 -17.18
C THR A 64 -23.60 1.39 -16.51
N ALA A 65 -23.30 1.83 -15.27
CA ALA A 65 -22.14 1.35 -14.54
C ALA A 65 -22.17 -0.16 -14.31
N ARG A 66 -23.32 -0.71 -13.93
CA ARG A 66 -23.51 -2.16 -13.76
C ARG A 66 -23.38 -2.93 -15.07
N ALA A 67 -23.87 -2.38 -16.18
CA ALA A 67 -23.74 -3.01 -17.47
C ALA A 67 -22.28 -3.03 -17.96
N GLU A 68 -21.55 -1.92 -17.82
CA GLU A 68 -20.13 -1.84 -18.24
C GLU A 68 -19.19 -2.63 -17.32
N MET A 69 -19.51 -2.76 -16.02
CA MET A 69 -18.72 -3.52 -15.03
C MET A 69 -19.27 -4.94 -14.81
N ALA A 70 -20.11 -5.48 -15.70
CA ALA A 70 -20.77 -6.77 -15.53
C ALA A 70 -19.79 -7.93 -15.25
N ASP A 71 -18.59 -7.86 -15.80
CA ASP A 71 -17.53 -8.86 -15.62
C ASP A 71 -16.63 -8.60 -14.39
N GLU A 72 -16.86 -7.50 -13.63
CA GLU A 72 -16.04 -7.08 -12.50
C GLU A 72 -16.82 -7.17 -11.17
N PRO A 73 -16.89 -8.35 -10.54
CA PRO A 73 -17.77 -8.59 -9.38
C PRO A 73 -17.47 -7.67 -8.20
N TYR A 74 -16.21 -7.33 -7.96
CA TYR A 74 -15.83 -6.44 -6.88
C TYR A 74 -16.24 -4.99 -7.13
N LYS A 75 -16.21 -4.55 -8.39
CA LYS A 75 -16.73 -3.22 -8.78
C LYS A 75 -18.26 -3.15 -8.62
N LEU A 76 -18.96 -4.23 -8.96
CA LEU A 76 -20.41 -4.33 -8.72
C LEU A 76 -20.75 -4.32 -7.23
N GLU A 77 -19.95 -4.98 -6.38
CA GLU A 77 -20.12 -4.95 -4.93
C GLU A 77 -19.93 -3.53 -4.37
N LEU A 78 -18.93 -2.79 -4.86
CA LEU A 78 -18.69 -1.41 -4.46
C LEU A 78 -19.84 -0.48 -4.83
N LEU A 79 -20.42 -0.64 -6.03
CA LEU A 79 -21.63 0.10 -6.44
C LEU A 79 -22.81 -0.12 -5.49
N GLY A 80 -23.00 -1.36 -5.01
CA GLY A 80 -24.05 -1.71 -4.06
C GLY A 80 -23.86 -1.14 -2.65
N LYS A 81 -22.64 -0.72 -2.28
CA LYS A 81 -22.29 -0.17 -0.96
C LYS A 81 -22.30 1.35 -0.91
N LYS A 82 -22.83 2.02 -1.91
CA LYS A 82 -22.85 3.48 -2.03
C LYS A 82 -23.44 4.20 -0.81
N ASP A 83 -24.40 3.56 -0.12
CA ASP A 83 -25.05 4.09 1.09
C ASP A 83 -24.35 3.68 2.40
N ALA A 84 -23.31 2.84 2.34
CA ALA A 84 -22.58 2.32 3.50
C ALA A 84 -21.18 2.95 3.65
N ALA A 85 -21.03 4.23 3.34
CA ALA A 85 -19.76 4.97 3.36
C ALA A 85 -19.06 4.99 4.73
N ASP A 86 -19.74 4.61 5.81
CA ASP A 86 -19.21 4.64 7.19
C ASP A 86 -18.60 3.32 7.68
N THR A 87 -18.66 2.23 6.90
CA THR A 87 -18.21 0.90 7.36
C THR A 87 -17.11 0.26 6.51
N ALA A 88 -16.74 0.87 5.40
CA ALA A 88 -15.66 0.38 4.57
C ALA A 88 -14.33 1.01 5.01
N GLY A 89 -13.33 0.19 5.37
CA GLY A 89 -11.99 0.68 5.72
C GLY A 89 -11.41 1.64 4.66
N GLU A 90 -10.38 2.37 5.00
CA GLU A 90 -9.79 3.52 4.26
C GLU A 90 -9.65 3.35 2.72
N GLY A 91 -9.65 2.12 2.20
CA GLY A 91 -9.51 1.83 0.77
C GLY A 91 -10.81 1.95 -0.05
N ALA A 92 -11.98 1.66 0.51
CA ALA A 92 -13.23 1.62 -0.27
C ALA A 92 -13.81 3.01 -0.56
N SER A 93 -13.52 4.00 0.28
CA SER A 93 -13.93 5.39 0.08
C SER A 93 -13.24 6.07 -1.10
N VAL A 94 -12.15 5.48 -1.63
CA VAL A 94 -11.39 6.03 -2.75
C VAL A 94 -12.03 5.70 -4.11
N GLU A 95 -12.72 4.57 -4.22
CA GLU A 95 -13.24 4.08 -5.50
C GLU A 95 -14.65 4.61 -5.80
N VAL A 96 -15.51 4.77 -4.80
CA VAL A 96 -16.89 5.20 -4.97
C VAL A 96 -17.15 6.44 -4.12
N GLY A 97 -17.17 7.62 -4.75
CA GLY A 97 -17.46 8.89 -4.09
C GLY A 97 -18.93 9.05 -3.73
N ALA A 98 -19.22 9.80 -2.66
CA ALA A 98 -20.60 10.21 -2.33
C ALA A 98 -21.17 11.05 -3.48
N GLY A 99 -22.16 10.54 -4.18
CA GLY A 99 -22.99 11.29 -5.12
C GLY A 99 -22.89 10.87 -6.58
N GLU A 100 -21.72 10.85 -7.20
CA GLU A 100 -21.58 10.55 -8.65
C GLU A 100 -20.84 9.24 -8.89
N ILE A 101 -21.39 8.41 -9.79
CA ILE A 101 -20.68 7.24 -10.31
C ILE A 101 -19.85 7.66 -11.50
N THR A 102 -18.54 7.40 -11.45
CA THR A 102 -17.63 7.80 -12.52
C THR A 102 -16.83 6.62 -13.06
N ILE A 103 -16.72 6.56 -14.39
CA ILE A 103 -15.89 5.63 -15.13
C ILE A 103 -14.80 6.43 -15.83
N TYR A 104 -13.58 5.94 -15.75
CA TYR A 104 -12.45 6.49 -16.48
C TYR A 104 -12.07 5.56 -17.63
N ASP A 105 -12.14 6.08 -18.84
CA ASP A 105 -11.67 5.41 -20.04
C ASP A 105 -10.22 5.77 -20.31
N ASN A 106 -9.40 4.76 -20.57
CA ASN A 106 -8.10 4.96 -21.23
C ASN A 106 -8.34 5.01 -22.74
N VAL A 107 -8.04 6.14 -23.34
CA VAL A 107 -8.33 6.43 -24.76
C VAL A 107 -7.04 6.44 -25.57
N ASP A 108 -7.00 5.67 -26.65
CA ASP A 108 -5.89 5.74 -27.60
C ASP A 108 -5.88 7.09 -28.32
N ARG A 109 -4.72 7.76 -28.31
CA ARG A 109 -4.58 9.11 -28.89
C ARG A 109 -4.71 9.15 -30.38
N LYS A 110 -4.49 8.04 -31.09
CA LYS A 110 -4.51 8.00 -32.56
C LYS A 110 -5.90 7.73 -33.09
N THR A 111 -6.60 6.79 -32.48
CA THR A 111 -7.94 6.36 -32.93
C THR A 111 -9.06 7.12 -32.23
N GLY A 112 -8.83 7.61 -31.01
CA GLY A 112 -9.87 8.20 -30.16
C GLY A 112 -10.76 7.17 -29.45
N ASP A 113 -10.46 5.88 -29.61
CA ASP A 113 -11.24 4.80 -29.02
C ASP A 113 -10.84 4.53 -27.58
N ALA A 114 -11.82 4.15 -26.75
CA ALA A 114 -11.56 3.63 -25.43
C ALA A 114 -10.96 2.22 -25.56
N VAL A 115 -9.75 2.03 -25.04
CA VAL A 115 -9.03 0.75 -25.08
C VAL A 115 -9.10 -0.02 -23.76
N TRP A 116 -9.53 0.65 -22.69
CA TRP A 116 -9.73 0.08 -21.37
C TRP A 116 -10.52 1.06 -20.51
N CYS A 117 -11.28 0.56 -19.54
CA CYS A 117 -12.00 1.41 -18.58
C CYS A 117 -12.03 0.77 -17.20
N ASP A 118 -12.26 1.61 -16.18
CA ASP A 118 -12.46 1.16 -14.81
C ASP A 118 -13.37 2.14 -14.04
N LEU A 119 -14.09 1.61 -13.07
CA LEU A 119 -14.82 2.39 -12.08
C LEU A 119 -13.81 3.05 -11.13
N CYS A 120 -13.76 4.37 -11.13
CA CYS A 120 -12.83 5.12 -10.28
C CYS A 120 -13.36 6.51 -9.98
N ARG A 121 -13.11 6.97 -8.76
CA ARG A 121 -13.44 8.35 -8.35
C ARG A 121 -12.52 9.40 -8.99
N GLY A 122 -11.28 9.02 -9.27
CA GLY A 122 -10.24 9.96 -9.71
C GLY A 122 -9.72 10.87 -8.57
N PRO A 123 -9.04 11.99 -8.90
CA PRO A 123 -8.71 12.41 -10.27
C PRO A 123 -7.61 11.56 -10.91
N HIS A 124 -7.60 11.54 -12.25
CA HIS A 124 -6.52 10.94 -13.03
C HIS A 124 -5.65 12.01 -13.69
N LEU A 125 -4.42 11.66 -14.05
CA LEU A 125 -3.57 12.50 -14.90
C LEU A 125 -4.23 12.69 -16.27
N PRO A 126 -3.95 13.78 -16.99
CA PRO A 126 -4.47 13.97 -18.34
C PRO A 126 -4.01 12.90 -19.34
N SER A 127 -2.83 12.30 -19.12
CA SER A 127 -2.28 11.27 -19.99
C SER A 127 -1.32 10.36 -19.25
N THR A 128 -1.28 9.08 -19.64
CA THR A 128 -0.34 8.09 -19.11
C THR A 128 1.13 8.49 -19.33
N LYS A 129 1.42 9.31 -20.39
CA LYS A 129 2.76 9.80 -20.68
C LYS A 129 3.35 10.62 -19.52
N LEU A 130 2.52 11.30 -18.74
CA LEU A 130 2.95 12.12 -17.60
C LEU A 130 3.49 11.29 -16.41
N ILE A 131 3.20 10.00 -16.36
CA ILE A 131 3.78 9.08 -15.38
C ILE A 131 5.30 8.97 -15.55
N GLY A 132 5.79 9.11 -16.79
CA GLY A 132 7.22 9.02 -17.08
C GLY A 132 7.79 7.63 -16.78
N ASN A 133 9.06 7.61 -16.33
CA ASN A 133 9.80 6.38 -16.02
C ASN A 133 10.11 6.24 -14.52
N GLY A 134 9.52 7.10 -13.68
CA GLY A 134 9.77 7.15 -12.24
C GLY A 134 8.92 6.19 -11.42
N PHE A 135 8.54 5.03 -11.95
CA PHE A 135 7.72 4.05 -11.23
C PHE A 135 8.33 2.66 -11.24
N ALA A 136 7.99 1.87 -10.23
CA ALA A 136 8.36 0.46 -10.14
C ALA A 136 7.30 -0.34 -9.39
N LEU A 137 7.12 -1.60 -9.78
CA LEU A 137 6.42 -2.59 -8.96
C LEU A 137 7.42 -3.13 -7.93
N THR A 138 6.98 -3.28 -6.68
CA THR A 138 7.87 -3.65 -5.57
C THR A 138 7.68 -5.09 -5.13
N ARG A 139 6.44 -5.53 -4.95
CA ARG A 139 6.11 -6.88 -4.50
C ARG A 139 4.66 -7.24 -4.80
N SER A 140 4.34 -8.53 -4.66
CA SER A 140 2.97 -9.01 -4.53
C SER A 140 2.78 -9.67 -3.17
N ALA A 141 1.55 -9.67 -2.67
CA ALA A 141 1.15 -10.33 -1.43
C ALA A 141 -0.33 -10.69 -1.48
N ALA A 142 -0.73 -11.69 -0.72
CA ALA A 142 -2.13 -11.96 -0.48
C ALA A 142 -2.74 -10.89 0.44
N ALA A 143 -3.98 -10.51 0.18
CA ALA A 143 -4.73 -9.55 1.00
C ALA A 143 -6.23 -9.90 0.97
N TYR A 144 -6.89 -9.87 2.12
CA TYR A 144 -8.32 -10.09 2.16
C TYR A 144 -9.09 -8.91 1.57
N TRP A 145 -10.11 -9.19 0.79
CA TRP A 145 -10.98 -8.17 0.21
C TRP A 145 -11.55 -7.25 1.30
N LEU A 146 -11.36 -5.95 1.14
CA LEU A 146 -11.73 -4.89 2.11
C LEU A 146 -11.15 -5.11 3.52
N GLY A 147 -10.03 -5.83 3.64
CA GLY A 147 -9.37 -6.08 4.93
C GLY A 147 -10.12 -7.04 5.86
N ASN A 148 -11.19 -7.69 5.42
CA ASN A 148 -11.96 -8.61 6.22
C ASN A 148 -11.55 -10.06 5.94
N GLU A 149 -11.05 -10.76 6.94
CA GLU A 149 -10.58 -12.15 6.86
C GLU A 149 -11.66 -13.17 6.44
N LYS A 150 -12.95 -12.81 6.56
CA LYS A 150 -14.07 -13.63 6.09
C LYS A 150 -14.30 -13.54 4.59
N ASN A 151 -13.72 -12.52 3.94
CA ASN A 151 -13.84 -12.32 2.51
C ASN A 151 -12.77 -13.12 1.75
N LYS A 152 -12.96 -13.22 0.42
CA LYS A 152 -11.99 -13.86 -0.46
C LYS A 152 -10.62 -13.18 -0.35
N GLN A 153 -9.58 -13.99 -0.37
CA GLN A 153 -8.20 -13.53 -0.43
C GLN A 153 -7.84 -13.20 -1.89
N LEU A 154 -7.44 -11.96 -2.12
CA LEU A 154 -7.01 -11.44 -3.40
C LEU A 154 -5.48 -11.36 -3.46
N GLN A 155 -4.95 -11.13 -4.66
CA GLN A 155 -3.54 -10.83 -4.87
C GLN A 155 -3.34 -9.32 -5.00
N ARG A 156 -2.55 -8.75 -4.10
CA ARG A 156 -2.22 -7.32 -4.07
C ARG A 156 -0.86 -7.08 -4.67
N ILE A 157 -0.79 -6.23 -5.69
CA ILE A 157 0.47 -5.76 -6.25
C ILE A 157 0.77 -4.38 -5.67
N TYR A 158 1.95 -4.22 -5.10
CA TYR A 158 2.46 -2.95 -4.61
C TYR A 158 3.38 -2.31 -5.63
N GLY A 159 3.32 -1.00 -5.73
CA GLY A 159 4.21 -0.20 -6.55
C GLY A 159 4.52 1.15 -5.91
N THR A 160 5.47 1.83 -6.50
CA THR A 160 5.87 3.18 -6.13
C THR A 160 5.98 4.04 -7.37
N ALA A 161 5.71 5.35 -7.24
CA ALA A 161 5.80 6.29 -8.35
C ALA A 161 6.37 7.63 -7.87
N TRP A 162 7.32 8.15 -8.63
CA TRP A 162 8.10 9.34 -8.33
C TRP A 162 8.14 10.27 -9.55
N ALA A 163 8.45 11.53 -9.33
CA ALA A 163 8.46 12.53 -10.39
C ALA A 163 9.50 12.22 -11.49
N SER A 164 10.60 11.59 -11.12
CA SER A 164 11.68 11.22 -12.05
C SER A 164 12.24 9.82 -11.77
N LYS A 165 13.02 9.31 -12.73
CA LYS A 165 13.78 8.07 -12.54
C LYS A 165 14.86 8.22 -11.45
N ASP A 166 15.43 9.40 -11.32
CA ASP A 166 16.46 9.67 -10.31
C ASP A 166 15.87 9.68 -8.89
N ASP A 167 14.66 10.24 -8.71
CA ASP A 167 13.93 10.18 -7.45
C ASP A 167 13.57 8.73 -7.09
N LEU A 168 13.13 7.93 -8.06
CA LEU A 168 12.88 6.50 -7.87
C LEU A 168 14.15 5.78 -7.42
N LYS A 169 15.28 6.06 -8.06
CA LYS A 169 16.57 5.47 -7.70
C LYS A 169 16.99 5.86 -6.29
N ALA A 170 16.88 7.14 -5.93
CA ALA A 170 17.17 7.63 -4.58
C ALA A 170 16.29 6.94 -3.52
N TYR A 171 15.01 6.73 -3.82
CA TYR A 171 14.12 5.98 -2.95
C TYR A 171 14.55 4.52 -2.78
N GLN A 172 14.89 3.82 -3.87
CA GLN A 172 15.37 2.44 -3.83
C GLN A 172 16.69 2.30 -3.06
N GLU A 173 17.63 3.25 -3.24
CA GLU A 173 18.87 3.30 -2.47
C GLU A 173 18.61 3.51 -0.98
N ARG A 174 17.65 4.37 -0.61
CA ARG A 174 17.24 4.59 0.77
C ARG A 174 16.62 3.33 1.40
N LEU A 175 15.81 2.57 0.64
CA LEU A 175 15.25 1.30 1.11
C LEU A 175 16.35 0.24 1.32
N ALA A 176 17.27 0.11 0.38
CA ALA A 176 18.38 -0.82 0.50
C ALA A 176 19.30 -0.46 1.70
N GLU A 177 19.51 0.83 1.94
CA GLU A 177 20.26 1.29 3.12
C GLU A 177 19.50 1.03 4.42
N ALA A 178 18.17 1.21 4.43
CA ALA A 178 17.33 0.88 5.58
C ALA A 178 17.38 -0.63 5.90
N GLU A 179 17.33 -1.49 4.88
CA GLU A 179 17.48 -2.94 5.03
C GLU A 179 18.86 -3.32 5.55
N ARG A 180 19.91 -2.68 5.05
CA ARG A 180 21.29 -2.88 5.52
C ARG A 180 21.43 -2.49 7.00
N ARG A 181 20.67 -1.48 7.47
CA ARG A 181 20.67 -0.99 8.85
C ARG A 181 19.61 -1.63 9.74
N ASP A 182 18.95 -2.71 9.29
CA ASP A 182 17.94 -3.39 10.12
C ASP A 182 18.58 -3.82 11.45
N HIS A 183 17.99 -3.35 12.55
CA HIS A 183 18.49 -3.59 13.90
C HIS A 183 18.53 -5.07 14.26
N ARG A 184 17.66 -5.91 13.71
CA ARG A 184 17.65 -7.36 13.93
C ARG A 184 18.89 -8.02 13.35
N LYS A 185 19.30 -7.57 12.16
CA LYS A 185 20.50 -8.01 11.48
C LYS A 185 21.75 -7.50 12.20
N LEU A 186 21.84 -6.19 12.41
CA LEU A 186 22.97 -5.58 13.10
C LEU A 186 23.07 -6.02 14.55
N GLY A 187 21.96 -6.26 15.24
CA GLY A 187 21.91 -6.78 16.60
C GLY A 187 22.60 -8.12 16.74
N ALA A 188 22.34 -9.03 15.78
CA ALA A 188 23.00 -10.34 15.73
C ALA A 188 24.47 -10.23 15.29
N GLU A 189 24.77 -9.50 14.21
CA GLU A 189 26.12 -9.36 13.64
C GLU A 189 27.11 -8.69 14.62
N LEU A 190 26.64 -7.71 15.40
CA LEU A 190 27.46 -6.94 16.32
C LEU A 190 27.36 -7.43 17.78
N ASP A 191 26.59 -8.49 18.02
CA ASP A 191 26.37 -9.06 19.36
C ASP A 191 25.83 -8.02 20.35
N LEU A 192 24.74 -7.32 19.94
CA LEU A 192 24.17 -6.23 20.72
C LEU A 192 23.08 -6.69 21.69
N PHE A 193 22.24 -7.61 21.28
CA PHE A 193 21.14 -8.15 22.10
C PHE A 193 20.66 -9.50 21.57
N SER A 194 19.95 -10.22 22.42
CA SER A 194 19.24 -11.46 22.09
C SER A 194 17.85 -11.49 22.74
N PHE A 195 17.04 -12.45 22.32
CA PHE A 195 15.71 -12.73 22.88
C PHE A 195 15.71 -14.19 23.36
N PRO A 196 16.21 -14.48 24.59
CA PRO A 196 16.20 -15.84 25.13
C PRO A 196 14.77 -16.27 25.48
N ASP A 197 14.40 -17.48 25.07
CA ASP A 197 13.05 -18.04 25.30
C ASP A 197 12.73 -18.16 26.82
N GLU A 198 13.75 -18.35 27.65
CA GLU A 198 13.62 -18.49 29.10
C GLU A 198 13.07 -17.24 29.80
N LEU A 199 13.26 -16.07 29.21
CA LEU A 199 12.78 -14.80 29.75
C LEU A 199 11.40 -14.40 29.26
N GLY A 200 10.92 -15.05 28.21
CA GLY A 200 9.63 -14.76 27.59
C GLY A 200 9.72 -13.93 26.31
N SER A 201 8.63 -13.98 25.53
CA SER A 201 8.55 -13.33 24.24
C SER A 201 8.65 -11.81 24.33
N GLY A 202 9.48 -11.21 23.48
CA GLY A 202 9.60 -9.75 23.36
C GLY A 202 10.47 -9.07 24.42
N LEU A 203 11.13 -9.83 25.31
CA LEU A 203 12.03 -9.29 26.34
C LEU A 203 13.50 -9.40 25.87
N PRO A 204 14.12 -8.29 25.41
CA PRO A 204 15.50 -8.31 24.96
C PRO A 204 16.50 -8.32 26.12
N VAL A 205 17.53 -9.14 26.00
CA VAL A 205 18.74 -9.07 26.83
C VAL A 205 19.81 -8.32 26.05
N PHE A 206 20.25 -7.18 26.59
CA PHE A 206 21.32 -6.42 26.00
C PHE A 206 22.68 -6.98 26.44
N HIS A 207 23.50 -7.35 25.47
CA HIS A 207 24.86 -7.77 25.69
C HIS A 207 25.77 -6.57 25.99
N PRO A 208 27.02 -6.72 26.43
CA PRO A 208 27.83 -5.59 26.89
C PRO A 208 27.91 -4.39 25.91
N ARG A 209 28.07 -4.64 24.61
CA ARG A 209 28.10 -3.59 23.59
C ARG A 209 26.73 -2.91 23.42
N GLY A 210 25.67 -3.69 23.36
CA GLY A 210 24.29 -3.19 23.28
C GLY A 210 23.88 -2.42 24.53
N GLY A 211 24.31 -2.88 25.71
CA GLY A 211 24.10 -2.21 26.98
C GLY A 211 24.74 -0.83 27.04
N ILE A 212 25.95 -0.67 26.51
CA ILE A 212 26.60 0.66 26.39
C ILE A 212 25.78 1.58 25.47
N ILE A 213 25.39 1.12 24.28
CA ILE A 213 24.60 1.92 23.35
C ILE A 213 23.28 2.33 23.99
N ARG A 214 22.57 1.39 24.63
CA ARG A 214 21.32 1.67 25.34
C ARG A 214 21.50 2.72 26.43
N LYS A 215 22.53 2.57 27.26
CA LYS A 215 22.84 3.52 28.32
C LYS A 215 23.08 4.94 27.78
N GLU A 216 23.89 5.07 26.72
CA GLU A 216 24.17 6.39 26.11
C GLU A 216 22.92 7.05 25.55
N MET A 217 22.00 6.25 24.91
CA MET A 217 20.71 6.75 24.43
C MET A 217 19.80 7.19 25.59
N GLU A 218 19.71 6.39 26.65
CA GLU A 218 18.92 6.71 27.84
C GLU A 218 19.45 7.97 28.54
N ASP A 219 20.76 8.11 28.71
CA ASP A 219 21.40 9.27 29.34
C ASP A 219 21.20 10.53 28.48
N TYR A 220 21.30 10.42 27.14
CA TYR A 220 21.01 11.52 26.24
C TYR A 220 19.55 11.96 26.35
N SER A 221 18.62 11.04 26.27
CA SER A 221 17.19 11.31 26.39
C SER A 221 16.86 11.95 27.73
N ARG A 222 17.37 11.38 28.84
CA ARG A 222 17.17 11.89 30.19
C ARG A 222 17.66 13.34 30.31
N ARG A 223 18.87 13.63 29.85
CA ARG A 223 19.44 14.98 29.89
C ARG A 223 18.55 15.98 29.13
N ARG A 224 18.16 15.64 27.90
CA ARG A 224 17.31 16.51 27.05
C ARG A 224 15.94 16.78 27.66
N HIS A 225 15.31 15.76 28.24
CA HIS A 225 14.02 15.93 28.90
C HIS A 225 14.14 16.75 30.20
N THR A 226 15.18 16.52 31.00
CA THR A 226 15.42 17.30 32.23
C THR A 226 15.68 18.78 31.90
N GLU A 227 16.48 19.08 30.87
CA GLU A 227 16.70 20.45 30.36
C GLU A 227 15.39 21.11 29.91
N ALA A 228 14.43 20.35 29.40
CA ALA A 228 13.12 20.84 28.97
C ALA A 228 12.08 20.88 30.12
N GLY A 229 12.48 20.61 31.37
CA GLY A 229 11.60 20.67 32.54
C GLY A 229 10.74 19.43 32.82
N TYR A 230 11.00 18.30 32.15
CA TYR A 230 10.31 17.04 32.45
C TYR A 230 10.88 16.37 33.70
N GLU A 231 9.99 15.76 34.48
CA GLU A 231 10.33 14.93 35.62
C GLU A 231 10.23 13.45 35.26
N PHE A 232 11.11 12.62 35.84
CA PHE A 232 11.11 11.18 35.60
C PHE A 232 10.41 10.44 36.73
N VAL A 233 9.55 9.51 36.35
CA VAL A 233 8.91 8.56 37.26
C VAL A 233 9.29 7.14 36.86
N TYR A 234 9.35 6.25 37.82
CA TYR A 234 9.59 4.83 37.59
C TYR A 234 8.28 4.07 37.82
N THR A 235 7.75 3.49 36.74
CA THR A 235 6.55 2.66 36.80
C THR A 235 6.93 1.20 36.59
N CYS A 236 6.16 0.28 37.22
CA CYS A 236 6.30 -1.15 36.96
C CYS A 236 5.77 -1.45 35.53
N LEU A 237 6.39 -2.39 34.82
CA LEU A 237 5.93 -2.88 33.51
C LEU A 237 4.49 -3.41 33.53
N LEU A 238 4.02 -3.88 34.69
CA LEU A 238 2.66 -4.37 34.89
C LEU A 238 1.61 -3.28 35.16
N TYR A 239 2.05 -2.02 35.38
CA TYR A 239 1.19 -0.88 35.65
C TYR A 239 1.24 0.15 34.51
N THR A 240 1.20 -0.31 33.28
CA THR A 240 0.89 0.59 32.16
C THR A 240 -0.58 0.95 32.27
N SER A 241 -0.90 2.24 32.36
CA SER A 241 -2.29 2.69 32.23
C SER A 241 -2.88 2.09 30.94
N PRO A 242 -4.08 1.51 30.99
CA PRO A 242 -4.71 0.99 29.80
C PRO A 242 -4.77 2.10 28.74
N SER A 243 -4.35 1.79 27.54
CA SER A 243 -4.48 2.70 26.39
C SER A 243 -5.97 3.08 26.23
N PRO A 244 -6.31 4.27 25.76
CA PRO A 244 -7.70 4.60 25.41
C PRO A 244 -8.35 3.56 24.47
N ARG A 245 -7.56 2.79 23.73
CA ARG A 245 -8.04 1.65 22.92
C ARG A 245 -8.46 0.45 23.75
N ASP A 246 -7.85 0.25 24.93
CA ASP A 246 -8.15 -0.88 25.82
C ASP A 246 -9.44 -0.64 26.64
N LEU A 247 -9.91 0.61 26.71
CA LEU A 247 -11.14 1.01 27.41
C LEU A 247 -12.39 0.84 26.53
N SER A 248 -12.23 0.50 25.25
CA SER A 248 -13.36 0.33 24.31
C SER A 248 -13.93 -1.10 24.26
N THR A 249 -13.46 -2.02 25.11
CA THR A 249 -13.87 -3.45 25.13
C THR A 249 -14.61 -3.87 26.39
N SER A 250 -15.20 -2.92 27.13
CA SER A 250 -16.11 -3.22 28.26
C SER A 250 -17.55 -2.81 27.97
#